data_db64f86f51a550d78c01abafcec7c523
#
_entry.id   db64f86f51a550d78c01abafcec7c523
#
_cell.length_a   1.000
_cell.length_b   1.000
_cell.length_c   1.000
_cell.angle_alpha   90.00
_cell.angle_beta   90.00
_cell.angle_gamma   90.00
#
_symmetry.space_group_name_H-M   'P 1'
#
loop_
_entity.id
_entity.type
_entity.pdbx_description
1 polymer ?
#
loop_
_entity_poly.entity_id
_entity_poly.type
_entity_poly.pdbx_seq_one_letter_code
_entity_poly.pdbx_strand_id
1 'polypeptide(L)'
;MSSSHMKRLTMPRTWPLPRKTDVWVQKPDPSGHPLELCMPIGIILRDVLGLSRSQRESKRILATRSVLVDGRVVVKHSRAVGLMDVLTVGEDNYRCVLDTNGKLRYRPIAKKEAGTKLCRVINKTTIKGFPQTMI
;
A
#
# COMPACT_ATOMS: atom_id res chain seq x y z
N MET A 1 -12.39 21.36 -2.34
CA MET A 1 -11.42 20.44 -2.97
C MET A 1 -10.52 19.82 -1.90
N SER A 2 -10.30 18.52 -1.95
CA SER A 2 -9.30 17.91 -1.07
C SER A 2 -7.89 18.29 -1.53
N SER A 3 -7.05 18.68 -0.59
CA SER A 3 -5.64 18.98 -0.87
C SER A 3 -4.90 17.73 -1.34
N SER A 4 -4.05 17.86 -2.35
CA SER A 4 -3.13 16.79 -2.79
C SER A 4 -1.93 16.61 -1.84
N HIS A 5 -1.76 17.50 -0.87
CA HIS A 5 -0.67 17.52 0.08
C HIS A 5 -1.13 17.07 1.46
N MET A 6 -0.24 16.45 2.21
CA MET A 6 -0.46 16.06 3.60
C MET A 6 0.76 16.43 4.44
N LYS A 7 0.52 17.09 5.56
CA LYS A 7 1.58 17.37 6.53
C LYS A 7 1.88 16.13 7.35
N ARG A 8 3.14 15.96 7.70
CA ARG A 8 3.60 14.78 8.47
C ARG A 8 2.95 14.67 9.85
N LEU A 9 2.63 15.79 10.49
CA LEU A 9 1.94 15.80 11.79
C LEU A 9 0.52 15.23 11.73
N THR A 10 -0.14 15.29 10.56
CA THR A 10 -1.49 14.78 10.36
C THR A 10 -1.55 13.37 9.77
N MET A 11 -0.39 12.75 9.51
CA MET A 11 -0.36 11.40 8.97
C MET A 11 -0.98 10.39 9.96
N PRO A 12 -1.57 9.27 9.46
CA PRO A 12 -2.14 8.24 10.32
C PRO A 12 -1.12 7.67 11.32
N ARG A 13 -1.59 7.32 12.50
CA ARG A 13 -0.74 6.70 13.54
C ARG A 13 -0.29 5.29 13.20
N THR A 14 -0.97 4.65 12.27
CA THR A 14 -0.63 3.31 11.77
C THR A 14 0.62 3.27 10.89
N TRP A 15 1.06 4.43 10.39
CA TRP A 15 2.27 4.52 9.58
C TRP A 15 3.51 4.45 10.47
N PRO A 16 4.44 3.51 10.18
CA PRO A 16 5.65 3.33 11.00
C PRO A 16 6.74 4.36 10.65
N LEU A 17 6.39 5.63 10.70
CA LEU A 17 7.28 6.75 10.35
C LEU A 17 7.37 7.74 11.52
N PRO A 18 8.55 8.38 11.73
CA PRO A 18 8.67 9.47 12.69
C PRO A 18 7.90 10.70 12.21
N ARG A 19 7.19 11.38 13.14
CA ARG A 19 6.31 12.50 12.81
C ARG A 19 7.00 13.85 12.70
N LYS A 20 8.09 14.03 13.46
CA LYS A 20 8.71 15.35 13.63
C LYS A 20 10.02 15.53 12.83
N THR A 21 10.34 14.61 11.96
CA THR A 21 11.58 14.66 11.16
C THR A 21 11.48 15.58 9.94
N ASP A 22 10.30 15.65 9.33
CA ASP A 22 10.03 16.45 8.13
C ASP A 22 8.67 17.13 8.20
N VAL A 23 8.46 18.14 7.37
CA VAL A 23 7.19 18.89 7.30
C VAL A 23 6.14 18.13 6.50
N TRP A 24 6.55 17.49 5.41
CA TRP A 24 5.65 16.87 4.44
C TRP A 24 5.78 15.35 4.43
N VAL A 25 4.67 14.70 4.11
CA VAL A 25 4.63 13.28 3.79
C VAL A 25 3.75 13.09 2.56
N GLN A 26 4.05 12.08 1.76
CA GLN A 26 3.28 11.80 0.57
C GLN A 26 1.86 11.31 0.92
N LYS A 27 0.86 11.95 0.32
CA LYS A 27 -0.53 11.51 0.44
C LYS A 27 -0.80 10.37 -0.55
N PRO A 28 -1.37 9.25 -0.13
CA PRO A 28 -1.76 8.19 -1.06
C PRO A 28 -2.93 8.63 -1.92
N ASP A 29 -3.00 8.10 -3.13
CA ASP A 29 -4.17 8.27 -4.00
C ASP A 29 -5.40 7.58 -3.41
N PRO A 30 -6.61 8.01 -3.75
CA PRO A 30 -7.83 7.31 -3.37
C PRO A 30 -7.79 5.84 -3.79
N SER A 31 -8.15 4.96 -2.89
CA SER A 31 -8.18 3.51 -3.11
C SER A 31 -9.37 2.89 -2.38
N GLY A 32 -9.55 1.58 -2.51
CA GLY A 32 -10.56 0.85 -1.75
C GLY A 32 -10.27 0.74 -0.25
N HIS A 33 -9.10 1.19 0.21
CA HIS A 33 -8.70 1.16 1.61
C HIS A 33 -8.87 2.53 2.27
N PRO A 34 -9.27 2.59 3.56
CA PRO A 34 -9.24 3.84 4.31
C PRO A 34 -7.78 4.31 4.49
N LEU A 35 -7.59 5.63 4.66
CA LEU A 35 -6.27 6.24 4.79
C LEU A 35 -5.42 5.60 5.91
N GLU A 36 -6.05 5.21 7.00
CA GLU A 36 -5.38 4.59 8.15
C GLU A 36 -4.84 3.18 7.89
N LEU A 37 -5.37 2.50 6.88
CA LEU A 37 -5.00 1.12 6.55
C LEU A 37 -4.22 1.00 5.23
N CYS A 38 -3.68 2.09 4.73
CA CYS A 38 -2.88 2.07 3.51
C CYS A 38 -1.71 3.05 3.59
N MET A 39 -0.70 2.82 2.76
CA MET A 39 0.45 3.71 2.59
C MET A 39 0.78 3.85 1.10
N PRO A 40 1.30 5.00 0.66
CA PRO A 40 1.75 5.14 -0.72
C PRO A 40 3.03 4.32 -0.97
N ILE A 41 3.10 3.71 -2.14
CA ILE A 41 4.19 2.79 -2.49
C ILE A 41 5.57 3.46 -2.47
N GLY A 42 5.65 4.75 -2.80
CA GLY A 42 6.91 5.50 -2.75
C GLY A 42 7.51 5.55 -1.35
N ILE A 43 6.69 5.71 -0.31
CA ILE A 43 7.14 5.66 1.10
C ILE A 43 7.52 4.24 1.50
N ILE A 44 6.76 3.25 1.05
CA ILE A 44 7.06 1.84 1.37
C ILE A 44 8.44 1.46 0.85
N LEU A 45 8.74 1.80 -0.41
CA LEU A 45 10.03 1.50 -1.03
C LEU A 45 11.20 2.23 -0.36
N ARG A 46 10.99 3.46 0.07
CA ARG A 46 12.04 4.29 0.65
C ARG A 46 12.22 4.07 2.15
N ASP A 47 11.16 4.24 2.93
CA ASP A 47 11.23 4.33 4.39
C ASP A 47 10.98 2.99 5.10
N VAL A 48 10.20 2.10 4.51
CA VAL A 48 9.84 0.82 5.15
C VAL A 48 10.76 -0.30 4.69
N LEU A 49 10.91 -0.51 3.38
CA LEU A 49 11.75 -1.56 2.82
C LEU A 49 13.20 -1.13 2.61
N GLY A 50 13.47 0.18 2.55
CA GLY A 50 14.82 0.70 2.37
C GLY A 50 15.45 0.39 1.01
N LEU A 51 14.64 0.10 -0.01
CA LEU A 51 15.11 -0.25 -1.36
C LEU A 51 15.53 0.98 -2.17
N SER A 52 15.15 2.16 -1.75
CA SER A 52 15.55 3.42 -2.36
C SER A 52 15.95 4.45 -1.31
N ARG A 53 16.84 5.36 -1.66
CA ARG A 53 17.30 6.44 -0.77
C ARG A 53 16.49 7.72 -0.93
N SER A 54 15.89 7.91 -2.10
CA SER A 54 15.13 9.11 -2.43
C SER A 54 13.85 8.78 -3.19
N GLN A 55 12.92 9.73 -3.21
CA GLN A 55 11.68 9.59 -3.99
C GLN A 55 11.97 9.48 -5.49
N ARG A 56 13.02 10.14 -5.97
CA ARG A 56 13.46 10.06 -7.38
C ARG A 56 13.89 8.64 -7.74
N GLU A 57 14.62 7.99 -6.85
CA GLU A 57 15.04 6.60 -7.01
C GLU A 57 13.83 5.64 -6.96
N SER A 58 12.89 5.86 -6.03
CA SER A 58 11.62 5.11 -6.00
C SER A 58 10.86 5.20 -7.32
N LYS A 59 10.78 6.40 -7.91
CA LYS A 59 10.15 6.60 -9.21
C LYS A 59 10.86 5.84 -10.33
N ARG A 60 12.18 5.76 -10.30
CA ARG A 60 12.97 4.97 -11.27
C ARG A 60 12.67 3.48 -11.15
N ILE A 61 12.62 2.95 -9.91
CA ILE A 61 12.26 1.55 -9.65
C ILE A 61 10.85 1.25 -10.20
N LEU A 62 9.90 2.13 -9.95
CA LEU A 62 8.53 1.97 -10.46
C LEU A 62 8.46 2.04 -11.99
N ALA A 63 9.29 2.88 -12.62
CA ALA A 63 9.34 3.02 -14.07
C ALA A 63 9.84 1.74 -14.77
N THR A 64 10.61 0.90 -14.11
CA THR A 64 11.04 -0.40 -14.65
C THR A 64 9.92 -1.45 -14.70
N ARG A 65 8.74 -1.12 -14.17
CA ARG A 65 7.56 -2.01 -14.09
C ARG A 65 7.81 -3.32 -13.34
N SER A 66 8.80 -3.34 -12.49
CA SER A 66 9.14 -4.49 -11.65
C SER A 66 8.33 -4.59 -10.36
N VAL A 67 7.51 -3.58 -10.09
CA VAL A 67 6.70 -3.50 -8.86
C VAL A 67 5.24 -3.75 -9.18
N LEU A 68 4.64 -4.72 -8.48
CA LEU A 68 3.25 -5.10 -8.63
C LEU A 68 2.52 -5.01 -7.29
N VAL A 69 1.26 -4.62 -7.34
CA VAL A 69 0.33 -4.69 -6.20
C VAL A 69 -0.84 -5.58 -6.61
N ASP A 70 -1.06 -6.66 -5.88
CA ASP A 70 -2.07 -7.67 -6.19
C ASP A 70 -1.98 -8.18 -7.64
N GLY A 71 -0.76 -8.37 -8.15
CA GLY A 71 -0.50 -8.84 -9.50
C GLY A 71 -0.64 -7.79 -10.60
N ARG A 72 -0.92 -6.53 -10.27
CA ARG A 72 -1.03 -5.42 -11.22
C ARG A 72 0.20 -4.53 -11.16
N VAL A 73 0.79 -4.23 -12.32
CA VAL A 73 1.95 -3.33 -12.41
C VAL A 73 1.57 -1.93 -11.94
N VAL A 74 2.40 -1.36 -11.07
CA VAL A 74 2.23 -0.02 -10.54
C VAL A 74 3.41 0.84 -10.97
N VAL A 75 3.11 1.99 -11.54
CA VAL A 75 4.10 2.98 -12.00
C VAL A 75 4.03 4.25 -11.15
N LYS A 76 2.86 4.57 -10.63
CA LYS A 76 2.63 5.80 -9.87
C LYS A 76 3.06 5.63 -8.40
N HIS A 77 3.96 6.51 -7.94
CA HIS A 77 4.53 6.46 -6.58
C HIS A 77 3.52 6.75 -5.45
N SER A 78 2.39 7.39 -5.77
CA SER A 78 1.31 7.69 -4.82
C SER A 78 0.27 6.56 -4.72
N ARG A 79 0.41 5.47 -5.48
CA ARG A 79 -0.49 4.33 -5.40
C ARG A 79 -0.52 3.77 -3.98
N ALA A 80 -1.71 3.63 -3.41
CA ALA A 80 -1.90 3.08 -2.08
C ALA A 80 -1.76 1.56 -2.07
N VAL A 81 -1.05 1.05 -1.07
CA VAL A 81 -0.97 -0.37 -0.75
C VAL A 81 -1.58 -0.55 0.63
N GLY A 82 -2.68 -1.26 0.70
CA GLY A 82 -3.48 -1.38 1.91
C GLY A 82 -3.31 -2.69 2.64
N LEU A 83 -4.08 -2.84 3.72
CA LEU A 83 -4.10 -4.04 4.54
C LEU A 83 -4.41 -5.29 3.71
N MET A 84 -3.65 -6.35 3.92
CA MET A 84 -3.73 -7.64 3.23
C MET A 84 -3.34 -7.60 1.74
N ASP A 85 -2.96 -6.44 1.19
CA ASP A 85 -2.45 -6.36 -0.17
C ASP A 85 -1.09 -7.04 -0.29
N VAL A 86 -0.84 -7.63 -1.44
CA VAL A 86 0.45 -8.27 -1.76
C VAL A 86 1.26 -7.31 -2.63
N LEU A 87 2.41 -6.90 -2.11
CA LEU A 87 3.38 -6.08 -2.83
C LEU A 87 4.49 -6.98 -3.36
N THR A 88 4.69 -6.99 -4.67
CA THR A 88 5.80 -7.71 -5.32
C THR A 88 6.81 -6.71 -5.84
N VAL A 89 8.07 -6.87 -5.44
CA VAL A 89 9.19 -6.06 -5.92
C VAL A 89 10.25 -7.00 -6.49
N GLY A 90 10.35 -7.06 -7.81
CA GLY A 90 11.20 -8.04 -8.48
C GLY A 90 10.75 -9.48 -8.18
N GLU A 91 11.56 -10.22 -7.45
CA GLU A 91 11.24 -11.60 -7.03
C GLU A 91 10.67 -11.69 -5.61
N ASP A 92 10.81 -10.64 -4.82
CA ASP A 92 10.38 -10.61 -3.43
C ASP A 92 8.90 -10.23 -3.31
N ASN A 93 8.20 -10.93 -2.43
CA ASN A 93 6.79 -10.69 -2.17
C ASN A 93 6.59 -10.30 -0.71
N TYR A 94 5.77 -9.29 -0.48
CA TYR A 94 5.45 -8.79 0.85
C TYR A 94 3.94 -8.69 1.02
N ARG A 95 3.46 -8.98 2.22
CA ARG A 95 2.06 -8.77 2.58
C ARG A 95 1.95 -7.67 3.62
N CYS A 96 1.04 -6.73 3.41
CA CYS A 96 0.73 -5.70 4.37
C CYS A 96 -0.11 -6.30 5.50
N VAL A 97 0.38 -6.21 6.72
CA VAL A 97 -0.30 -6.67 7.94
C VAL A 97 -0.23 -5.60 9.02
N LEU A 98 -1.10 -5.69 10.02
CA LEU A 98 -1.02 -4.87 11.22
C LEU A 98 -0.18 -5.58 12.28
N ASP A 99 0.72 -4.82 12.90
CA ASP A 99 1.48 -5.28 14.05
C ASP A 99 0.62 -5.18 15.34
N THR A 100 1.08 -5.82 16.41
CA THR A 100 0.46 -5.74 17.73
C THR A 100 0.35 -4.31 18.27
N ASN A 101 1.25 -3.43 17.83
CA ASN A 101 1.23 -1.99 18.16
C ASN A 101 0.29 -1.16 17.25
N GLY A 102 -0.45 -1.79 16.35
CA GLY A 102 -1.32 -1.11 15.39
C GLY A 102 -0.59 -0.43 14.23
N LYS A 103 0.69 -0.74 14.00
CA LYS A 103 1.47 -0.22 12.88
C LYS A 103 1.37 -1.13 11.66
N LEU A 104 1.33 -0.54 10.47
CA LEU A 104 1.39 -1.29 9.22
C LEU A 104 2.80 -1.88 9.03
N ARG A 105 2.86 -3.17 8.71
CA ARG A 105 4.09 -3.90 8.45
C ARG A 105 3.99 -4.62 7.12
N TYR A 106 5.11 -4.72 6.43
CA TYR A 106 5.22 -5.44 5.16
C TYR A 106 6.09 -6.66 5.39
N ARG A 107 5.45 -7.82 5.60
CA ARG A 107 6.13 -9.09 5.89
C ARG A 107 6.46 -9.82 4.61
N PRO A 108 7.69 -10.35 4.48
CA PRO A 108 8.03 -11.21 3.35
C PRO A 108 7.18 -12.50 3.41
N ILE A 109 6.69 -12.92 2.25
CA ILE A 109 5.88 -14.14 2.08
C ILE A 109 6.42 -15.00 0.95
N ALA A 110 6.07 -16.29 0.97
CA ALA A 110 6.42 -17.20 -0.10
C ALA A 110 5.63 -16.88 -1.38
N LYS A 111 6.21 -17.19 -2.53
CA LYS A 111 5.57 -16.97 -3.84
C LYS A 111 4.21 -17.67 -3.97
N LYS A 112 4.05 -18.82 -3.31
CA LYS A 112 2.77 -19.56 -3.28
C LYS A 112 1.66 -18.78 -2.59
N GLU A 113 2.00 -18.04 -1.54
CA GLU A 113 1.03 -17.25 -0.77
C GLU A 113 0.67 -15.93 -1.46
N ALA A 114 1.52 -15.46 -2.37
CA ALA A 114 1.30 -14.19 -3.08
C ALA A 114 0.04 -14.22 -3.98
N GLY A 115 -0.39 -15.41 -4.40
CA GLY A 115 -1.59 -15.58 -5.22
C GLY A 115 -2.91 -15.60 -4.46
N THR A 116 -2.88 -15.61 -3.13
CA THR A 116 -4.06 -15.72 -2.29
C THR A 116 -4.23 -14.50 -1.39
N LYS A 117 -5.48 -14.12 -1.12
CA LYS A 117 -5.81 -12.99 -0.26
C LYS A 117 -6.98 -13.36 0.65
N LEU A 118 -6.82 -13.12 1.94
CA LEU A 118 -7.87 -13.35 2.92
C LEU A 118 -8.83 -12.15 2.93
N CYS A 119 -10.11 -12.40 2.68
CA CYS A 119 -11.14 -11.38 2.63
C CYS A 119 -12.37 -11.82 3.44
N ARG A 120 -13.13 -10.83 3.91
CA ARG A 120 -14.41 -11.04 4.58
C ARG A 120 -15.54 -10.67 3.63
N VAL A 121 -16.51 -11.52 3.47
CA VAL A 121 -17.74 -11.20 2.73
C VAL A 121 -18.59 -10.25 3.56
N ILE A 122 -18.88 -9.08 3.05
CA ILE A 122 -19.70 -8.05 3.72
C ILE A 122 -21.14 -8.14 3.28
N ASN A 123 -21.38 -8.25 1.99
CA ASN A 123 -22.72 -8.23 1.43
C ASN A 123 -22.78 -9.00 0.10
N LYS A 124 -23.99 -9.34 -0.32
CA LYS A 124 -24.28 -9.97 -1.60
C LYS A 124 -25.41 -9.22 -2.28
N THR A 125 -25.21 -8.78 -3.50
CA THR A 125 -26.25 -8.10 -4.31
C THR A 125 -26.43 -8.82 -5.64
N THR A 126 -27.62 -8.70 -6.21
CA THR A 126 -27.92 -9.22 -7.56
C THR A 126 -28.02 -8.07 -8.52
N ILE A 127 -27.19 -8.06 -9.56
CA ILE A 127 -27.20 -7.05 -10.62
C ILE A 127 -27.50 -7.75 -11.94
N LYS A 128 -28.55 -7.32 -12.62
CA LYS A 128 -28.99 -7.90 -13.93
C LYS A 128 -29.13 -9.43 -13.88
N GLY A 129 -29.67 -9.99 -12.81
CA GLY A 129 -29.83 -11.44 -12.65
C GLY A 129 -28.59 -12.20 -12.21
N PHE A 130 -27.42 -11.55 -12.10
CA PHE A 130 -26.19 -12.19 -11.66
C PHE A 130 -25.84 -11.80 -10.20
N PRO A 131 -25.54 -12.77 -9.31
CA PRO A 131 -25.11 -12.48 -7.97
C PRO A 131 -23.70 -11.86 -7.95
N GLN A 132 -23.52 -10.81 -7.16
CA GLN A 132 -22.22 -10.22 -6.89
C GLN A 132 -21.94 -10.18 -5.39
N THR A 133 -20.72 -10.53 -5.03
CA THR A 133 -20.28 -10.54 -3.63
C THR A 133 -19.38 -9.34 -3.35
N MET A 134 -19.68 -8.59 -2.28
CA MET A 134 -18.88 -7.48 -1.78
C MET A 134 -17.98 -7.96 -0.64
N ILE A 135 -16.68 -7.65 -0.75
CA ILE A 135 -15.65 -8.03 0.24
C ILE A 135 -14.92 -6.83 0.79
#